data_14dba930521a9d41619212313b9b96ae
#
_entry.id   14dba930521a9d41619212313b9b96ae
#
_cell.length_a   1.000
_cell.length_b   1.000
_cell.length_c   1.000
_cell.angle_alpha   90.00
_cell.angle_beta   90.00
_cell.angle_gamma   90.00
#
_symmetry.space_group_name_H-M   'P 1'
#
loop_
_entity.id
_entity.type
_entity.pdbx_description
1 polymer ?
#
loop_
_entity_poly.entity_id
_entity_poly.type
_entity_poly.pdbx_seq_one_letter_code
_entity_poly.pdbx_strand_id
1 'polypeptide(L)'
;MHRRRIRLIAPPPVRRARSRPARALTGAQQRVVLDLLHAPRFADQAPAETYATLLDDGVCHCSIRTMYRLLSQHGEVRERRRQLRHPVYQKPELLAEMPNEVWSWDITKLMGPAKWSYFYLYVILDIFSRRVVGWRVADAESATLFRPLFKDAIAKHEVPRGQLTLHANRGGPMKAKATAFLLADLGVTRSHNRPHTSNDNPFSESHFKTLKYQPRFPQRFGSIDDARNFCRRFFDWYNQDHHHAGIGLMTPDQVHFGRVDAVHAARQVSLDRAFAEHPARFVNRAPVPLAKPTATWINRPTPKVVPERRPQS
;
A
#
# COMPACT_ATOMS: atom_id res chain seq x y z
N MET A 1 -13.18 -43.27 -4.62
CA MET A 1 -13.99 -42.26 -5.37
C MET A 1 -14.88 -41.51 -4.40
N HIS A 2 -14.48 -40.26 -4.01
CA HIS A 2 -15.28 -39.42 -3.13
C HIS A 2 -16.06 -38.42 -3.98
N ARG A 3 -17.36 -38.62 -4.13
CA ARG A 3 -18.26 -37.66 -4.78
C ARG A 3 -18.46 -36.45 -3.86
N ARG A 4 -17.88 -35.29 -4.19
CA ARG A 4 -18.22 -34.00 -3.55
C ARG A 4 -19.66 -33.63 -3.92
N ARG A 5 -20.56 -33.61 -2.94
CA ARG A 5 -21.90 -33.03 -3.11
C ARG A 5 -21.78 -31.51 -3.22
N ILE A 6 -22.13 -30.98 -4.37
CA ILE A 6 -22.30 -29.54 -4.58
C ILE A 6 -23.57 -29.14 -3.82
N ARG A 7 -23.41 -28.35 -2.75
CA ARG A 7 -24.53 -27.67 -2.10
C ARG A 7 -24.99 -26.55 -2.98
N LEU A 8 -26.16 -26.65 -3.58
CA LEU A 8 -26.85 -25.52 -4.22
C LEU A 8 -27.18 -24.49 -3.13
N ILE A 9 -26.59 -23.31 -3.23
CA ILE A 9 -26.91 -22.16 -2.36
C ILE A 9 -28.27 -21.64 -2.80
N ALA A 10 -29.28 -21.75 -1.93
CA ALA A 10 -30.61 -21.18 -2.19
C ALA A 10 -30.49 -19.65 -2.39
N PRO A 11 -31.26 -19.05 -3.34
CA PRO A 11 -31.23 -17.62 -3.52
C PRO A 11 -31.67 -16.92 -2.23
N PRO A 12 -31.10 -15.73 -1.91
CA PRO A 12 -31.46 -14.99 -0.71
C PRO A 12 -32.94 -14.66 -0.72
N PRO A 13 -33.63 -14.73 0.43
CA PRO A 13 -35.09 -14.50 0.51
C PRO A 13 -35.38 -13.05 0.04
N VAL A 14 -36.34 -12.90 -0.87
CA VAL A 14 -36.85 -11.62 -1.34
C VAL A 14 -37.40 -10.86 -0.11
N ARG A 15 -36.73 -9.77 0.28
CA ARG A 15 -37.20 -8.90 1.36
C ARG A 15 -38.53 -8.29 0.97
N ARG A 16 -39.62 -8.77 1.57
CA ARG A 16 -40.94 -8.14 1.44
C ARG A 16 -40.84 -6.68 1.88
N ALA A 17 -41.37 -5.77 1.06
CA ALA A 17 -41.46 -4.36 1.41
C ALA A 17 -42.23 -4.23 2.75
N ARG A 18 -41.59 -3.67 3.77
CA ARG A 18 -42.24 -3.45 5.07
C ARG A 18 -43.35 -2.43 4.88
N SER A 19 -44.58 -2.74 5.34
CA SER A 19 -45.67 -1.78 5.38
C SER A 19 -45.28 -0.54 6.17
N ARG A 20 -45.74 0.63 5.72
CA ARG A 20 -45.44 1.91 6.36
C ARG A 20 -46.04 1.91 7.77
N PRO A 21 -45.26 2.17 8.84
CA PRO A 21 -45.81 2.23 10.21
C PRO A 21 -46.89 3.30 10.32
N ALA A 22 -47.95 3.03 11.08
CA ALA A 22 -49.07 3.99 11.28
C ALA A 22 -48.60 5.37 11.84
N ARG A 23 -47.48 5.40 12.57
CA ARG A 23 -46.83 6.61 13.12
C ARG A 23 -45.91 7.34 12.14
N ALA A 24 -45.78 6.89 10.89
CA ALA A 24 -44.89 7.54 9.93
C ALA A 24 -45.56 8.80 9.38
N LEU A 25 -44.78 9.90 9.27
CA LEU A 25 -45.24 11.16 8.67
C LEU A 25 -45.77 10.92 7.27
N THR A 26 -46.94 11.50 6.94
CA THR A 26 -47.48 11.49 5.58
C THR A 26 -46.55 12.27 4.63
N GLY A 27 -46.72 12.08 3.29
CA GLY A 27 -45.93 12.82 2.32
C GLY A 27 -46.09 14.34 2.41
N ALA A 28 -47.30 14.80 2.77
CA ALA A 28 -47.60 16.22 3.01
C ALA A 28 -46.84 16.74 4.24
N GLN A 29 -46.85 15.99 5.35
CA GLN A 29 -46.13 16.36 6.57
C GLN A 29 -44.60 16.35 6.38
N GLN A 30 -44.07 15.44 5.56
CA GLN A 30 -42.65 15.43 5.23
C GLN A 30 -42.23 16.66 4.42
N ARG A 31 -43.04 17.10 3.49
CA ARG A 31 -42.83 18.35 2.73
C ARG A 31 -42.82 19.56 3.64
N VAL A 32 -43.79 19.70 4.54
CA VAL A 32 -43.82 20.79 5.53
C VAL A 32 -42.53 20.87 6.35
N VAL A 33 -42.02 19.72 6.80
CA VAL A 33 -40.73 19.67 7.57
C VAL A 33 -39.55 20.08 6.70
N LEU A 34 -39.50 19.66 5.41
CA LEU A 34 -38.43 20.04 4.49
C LEU A 34 -38.48 21.53 4.16
N ASP A 35 -39.67 22.06 3.82
CA ASP A 35 -39.85 23.48 3.49
C ASP A 35 -39.44 24.36 4.69
N LEU A 36 -39.74 23.90 5.88
CA LEU A 36 -39.33 24.59 7.12
C LEU A 36 -37.81 24.56 7.32
N LEU A 37 -37.15 23.42 7.10
CA LEU A 37 -35.71 23.29 7.18
C LEU A 37 -34.97 24.12 6.13
N HIS A 38 -35.61 24.39 4.99
CA HIS A 38 -35.11 25.24 3.90
C HIS A 38 -35.47 26.74 4.06
N ALA A 39 -36.33 27.06 5.02
CA ALA A 39 -36.71 28.45 5.25
C ALA A 39 -35.49 29.30 5.61
N PRO A 40 -35.42 30.59 5.15
CA PRO A 40 -34.25 31.46 5.44
C PRO A 40 -33.90 31.54 6.90
N ARG A 41 -34.89 31.43 7.83
CA ARG A 41 -34.68 31.39 9.28
C ARG A 41 -33.83 30.19 9.76
N PHE A 42 -33.90 29.05 9.07
CA PHE A 42 -33.34 27.77 9.54
C PHE A 42 -32.29 27.19 8.59
N ALA A 43 -32.10 27.75 7.40
CA ALA A 43 -31.24 27.21 6.35
C ALA A 43 -29.79 26.97 6.79
N ASP A 44 -29.27 27.81 7.70
CA ASP A 44 -27.92 27.71 8.23
C ASP A 44 -27.83 27.01 9.59
N GLN A 45 -28.95 26.56 10.14
CA GLN A 45 -29.00 25.91 11.46
C GLN A 45 -28.92 24.37 11.33
N ALA A 46 -28.34 23.74 12.34
CA ALA A 46 -28.40 22.29 12.46
C ALA A 46 -29.84 21.84 12.78
N PRO A 47 -30.32 20.68 12.29
CA PRO A 47 -31.65 20.18 12.62
C PRO A 47 -31.95 20.10 14.12
N ALA A 48 -30.93 19.92 14.95
CA ALA A 48 -31.10 19.94 16.42
C ALA A 48 -31.40 21.35 16.95
N GLU A 49 -30.78 22.40 16.41
CA GLU A 49 -31.01 23.80 16.75
C GLU A 49 -32.39 24.23 16.26
N THR A 50 -32.73 23.88 15.01
CA THR A 50 -34.08 24.12 14.44
C THR A 50 -35.16 23.47 15.32
N TYR A 51 -34.94 22.22 15.75
CA TYR A 51 -35.88 21.51 16.63
C TYR A 51 -36.09 22.25 17.95
N ALA A 52 -35.00 22.70 18.60
CA ALA A 52 -35.07 23.44 19.85
C ALA A 52 -35.83 24.77 19.67
N THR A 53 -35.50 25.55 18.65
CA THR A 53 -36.18 26.81 18.32
C THR A 53 -37.69 26.61 18.09
N LEU A 54 -38.07 25.55 17.35
CA LEU A 54 -39.47 25.23 17.13
C LEU A 54 -40.21 24.86 18.42
N LEU A 55 -39.54 24.13 19.33
CA LEU A 55 -40.15 23.82 20.63
C LEU A 55 -40.36 25.11 21.48
N ASP A 56 -39.42 26.05 21.43
CA ASP A 56 -39.54 27.34 22.09
C ASP A 56 -40.69 28.17 21.48
N ASP A 57 -40.93 28.04 20.18
CA ASP A 57 -42.08 28.62 19.47
C ASP A 57 -43.39 27.83 19.72
N GLY A 58 -43.39 26.77 20.54
CA GLY A 58 -44.56 25.95 20.87
C GLY A 58 -44.94 24.95 19.76
N VAL A 59 -44.06 24.68 18.79
CA VAL A 59 -44.33 23.83 17.61
C VAL A 59 -43.49 22.58 17.63
N CYS A 60 -44.11 21.42 17.39
CA CYS A 60 -43.41 20.14 17.27
C CYS A 60 -43.91 19.36 16.02
N HIS A 61 -43.12 19.28 14.97
CA HIS A 61 -43.46 18.53 13.77
C HIS A 61 -42.99 17.08 13.80
N CYS A 62 -41.74 16.85 14.24
CA CYS A 62 -41.14 15.52 14.32
C CYS A 62 -39.85 15.55 15.15
N SER A 63 -39.28 14.39 15.43
CA SER A 63 -38.00 14.30 16.16
C SER A 63 -36.80 14.75 15.31
N ILE A 64 -35.71 15.17 15.96
CA ILE A 64 -34.41 15.50 15.34
C ILE A 64 -33.95 14.40 14.39
N ARG A 65 -34.08 13.12 14.79
CA ARG A 65 -33.73 11.97 13.95
C ARG A 65 -34.54 11.90 12.67
N THR A 66 -35.81 12.29 12.71
CA THR A 66 -36.66 12.33 11.52
C THR A 66 -36.25 13.46 10.58
N MET A 67 -35.88 14.62 11.07
CA MET A 67 -35.35 15.73 10.28
C MET A 67 -34.07 15.30 9.55
N TYR A 68 -33.11 14.72 10.22
CA TYR A 68 -31.89 14.19 9.59
C TYR A 68 -32.19 13.11 8.55
N ARG A 69 -33.14 12.23 8.79
CA ARG A 69 -33.54 11.19 7.85
C ARG A 69 -34.13 11.77 6.58
N LEU A 70 -34.97 12.81 6.68
CA LEU A 70 -35.57 13.49 5.52
C LEU A 70 -34.51 14.18 4.69
N LEU A 71 -33.62 14.96 5.31
CA LEU A 71 -32.48 15.57 4.62
C LEU A 71 -31.58 14.53 3.95
N SER A 72 -31.33 13.38 4.61
CA SER A 72 -30.54 12.28 4.02
C SER A 72 -31.22 11.68 2.78
N GLN A 73 -32.55 11.51 2.79
CA GLN A 73 -33.30 11.00 1.65
C GLN A 73 -33.24 11.95 0.43
N HIS A 74 -33.07 13.26 0.68
CA HIS A 74 -32.92 14.29 -0.35
C HIS A 74 -31.45 14.58 -0.70
N GLY A 75 -30.48 13.83 -0.12
CA GLY A 75 -29.05 14.02 -0.40
C GLY A 75 -28.43 15.28 0.23
N GLU A 76 -29.13 15.89 1.19
CA GLU A 76 -28.78 17.20 1.76
C GLU A 76 -27.98 17.10 3.08
N VAL A 77 -27.82 15.89 3.64
CA VAL A 77 -26.92 15.67 4.78
C VAL A 77 -25.49 15.60 4.28
N ARG A 78 -24.79 16.73 4.39
CA ARG A 78 -23.34 16.79 4.11
C ARG A 78 -22.56 16.91 5.41
N GLU A 79 -21.63 15.99 5.64
CA GLU A 79 -20.70 16.11 6.74
C GLU A 79 -19.78 17.32 6.48
N ARG A 80 -19.91 18.41 7.26
CA ARG A 80 -19.09 19.64 7.10
C ARG A 80 -17.58 19.40 7.03
N ARG A 81 -17.09 18.28 7.61
CA ARG A 81 -15.69 17.88 7.60
C ARG A 81 -15.21 17.28 6.27
N ARG A 82 -16.11 16.95 5.34
CA ARG A 82 -15.79 16.35 4.02
C ARG A 82 -16.06 17.27 2.84
N GLN A 83 -15.83 18.56 3.00
CA GLN A 83 -16.04 19.54 1.90
C GLN A 83 -15.06 19.36 0.73
N LEU A 84 -13.90 18.76 0.94
CA LEU A 84 -12.97 18.38 -0.13
C LEU A 84 -13.36 16.99 -0.65
N ARG A 85 -14.04 16.95 -1.81
CA ARG A 85 -14.08 15.71 -2.60
C ARG A 85 -12.65 15.39 -2.98
N HIS A 86 -12.05 14.40 -2.31
CA HIS A 86 -10.76 13.91 -2.75
C HIS A 86 -10.91 13.37 -4.17
N PRO A 87 -10.02 13.76 -5.11
CA PRO A 87 -10.05 13.19 -6.45
C PRO A 87 -9.91 11.66 -6.33
N VAL A 88 -10.55 10.94 -7.26
CA VAL A 88 -10.37 9.49 -7.34
C VAL A 88 -8.93 9.25 -7.76
N TYR A 89 -8.08 8.86 -6.81
CA TYR A 89 -6.69 8.54 -7.10
C TYR A 89 -6.59 7.20 -7.81
N GLN A 90 -5.94 7.20 -8.97
CA GLN A 90 -5.64 5.96 -9.66
C GLN A 90 -4.62 5.15 -8.85
N LYS A 91 -4.83 3.84 -8.80
CA LYS A 91 -3.92 2.89 -8.18
C LYS A 91 -2.62 2.88 -8.99
N PRO A 92 -1.44 3.10 -8.38
CA PRO A 92 -0.19 2.99 -9.11
C PRO A 92 0.02 1.53 -9.50
N GLU A 93 0.18 1.26 -10.79
CA GLU A 93 0.49 -0.05 -11.33
C GLU A 93 1.90 0.02 -11.91
N LEU A 94 2.86 -0.62 -11.25
CA LEU A 94 4.27 -0.59 -11.66
C LEU A 94 4.76 -2.01 -11.88
N LEU A 95 5.43 -2.21 -13.00
CA LEU A 95 6.09 -3.45 -13.39
C LEU A 95 7.61 -3.23 -13.40
N ALA A 96 8.34 -4.21 -12.86
CA ALA A 96 9.78 -4.36 -13.03
C ALA A 96 10.08 -5.77 -13.54
N GLU A 97 10.78 -5.89 -14.64
CA GLU A 97 11.20 -7.14 -15.28
C GLU A 97 12.71 -7.37 -15.17
N MET A 98 13.43 -6.31 -14.79
CA MET A 98 14.88 -6.34 -14.55
C MET A 98 15.28 -5.38 -13.43
N PRO A 99 16.51 -5.50 -12.88
CA PRO A 99 17.04 -4.54 -11.92
C PRO A 99 17.07 -3.12 -12.47
N ASN A 100 16.92 -2.14 -11.58
CA ASN A 100 16.99 -0.70 -11.87
C ASN A 100 15.86 -0.13 -12.73
N GLU A 101 14.73 -0.84 -12.87
CA GLU A 101 13.52 -0.29 -13.50
C GLU A 101 12.60 0.42 -12.49
N VAL A 102 12.43 -0.17 -11.31
CA VAL A 102 11.60 0.44 -10.26
C VAL A 102 12.31 0.34 -8.91
N TRP A 103 12.56 1.48 -8.31
CA TRP A 103 13.04 1.56 -6.94
C TRP A 103 11.92 2.03 -6.02
N SER A 104 11.81 1.41 -4.86
CA SER A 104 10.95 1.83 -3.76
C SER A 104 11.80 2.58 -2.74
N TRP A 105 11.31 3.73 -2.28
CA TRP A 105 11.94 4.51 -1.24
C TRP A 105 11.00 4.74 -0.06
N ASP A 106 11.56 4.59 1.14
CA ASP A 106 10.84 4.88 2.37
C ASP A 106 11.80 5.22 3.52
N ILE A 107 11.24 5.82 4.58
CA ILE A 107 11.99 6.21 5.79
C ILE A 107 11.34 5.51 6.98
N THR A 108 12.15 4.90 7.84
CA THR A 108 11.67 4.34 9.10
C THR A 108 12.42 4.93 10.29
N LYS A 109 11.73 5.04 11.43
CA LYS A 109 12.31 5.46 12.69
C LYS A 109 12.99 4.30 13.39
N LEU A 110 14.20 4.55 13.90
CA LEU A 110 14.95 3.72 14.83
C LEU A 110 14.92 4.41 16.20
N MET A 111 14.61 3.69 17.27
CA MET A 111 14.54 4.28 18.60
C MET A 111 15.94 4.68 19.08
N GLY A 112 16.12 5.94 19.44
CA GLY A 112 17.34 6.47 20.01
C GLY A 112 17.48 6.19 21.53
N PRO A 113 18.54 6.72 22.17
CA PRO A 113 18.89 6.38 23.55
C PRO A 113 17.83 6.79 24.57
N ALA A 114 17.22 7.96 24.40
CA ALA A 114 16.21 8.49 25.30
C ALA A 114 14.79 8.20 24.81
N LYS A 115 13.81 8.27 25.73
CA LYS A 115 12.38 8.22 25.37
C LYS A 115 12.07 9.38 24.42
N TRP A 116 11.35 9.08 23.32
CA TRP A 116 10.99 10.04 22.26
C TRP A 116 12.16 10.55 21.39
N SER A 117 13.37 10.03 21.55
CA SER A 117 14.46 10.27 20.59
C SER A 117 14.44 9.21 19.48
N TYR A 118 14.74 9.64 18.25
CA TYR A 118 14.72 8.78 17.08
C TYR A 118 15.87 9.11 16.14
N PHE A 119 16.41 8.07 15.49
CA PHE A 119 17.18 8.20 14.27
C PHE A 119 16.29 7.81 13.09
N TYR A 120 16.60 8.32 11.92
CA TYR A 120 15.82 8.12 10.70
C TYR A 120 16.64 7.32 9.71
N LEU A 121 16.15 6.12 9.38
CA LEU A 121 16.77 5.26 8.39
C LEU A 121 16.07 5.43 7.05
N TYR A 122 16.80 5.98 6.09
CA TYR A 122 16.43 6.09 4.68
C TYR A 122 16.84 4.82 3.95
N VAL A 123 15.95 4.22 3.18
CA VAL A 123 16.23 3.03 2.39
C VAL A 123 15.71 3.21 0.97
N ILE A 124 16.52 2.89 0.00
CA ILE A 124 16.15 2.78 -1.41
C ILE A 124 16.34 1.31 -1.79
N LEU A 125 15.25 0.67 -2.23
CA LEU A 125 15.17 -0.75 -2.54
C LEU A 125 14.80 -0.94 -4.02
N ASP A 126 15.58 -1.73 -4.73
CA ASP A 126 15.17 -2.25 -6.05
C ASP A 126 14.10 -3.31 -5.88
N ILE A 127 12.91 -3.10 -6.48
CA ILE A 127 11.78 -4.02 -6.25
C ILE A 127 11.90 -5.34 -6.99
N PHE A 128 12.67 -5.41 -8.09
CA PHE A 128 12.86 -6.65 -8.82
C PHE A 128 13.81 -7.58 -8.07
N SER A 129 15.01 -7.10 -7.76
CA SER A 129 16.05 -7.90 -7.10
C SER A 129 15.90 -7.96 -5.57
N ARG A 130 15.11 -7.10 -4.97
CA ARG A 130 15.03 -6.86 -3.51
C ARG A 130 16.29 -6.23 -2.92
N ARG A 131 17.26 -5.83 -3.74
CA ARG A 131 18.50 -5.25 -3.27
C ARG A 131 18.29 -3.86 -2.67
N VAL A 132 18.89 -3.63 -1.52
CA VAL A 132 19.05 -2.27 -0.99
C VAL A 132 20.16 -1.60 -1.77
N VAL A 133 19.79 -0.67 -2.65
CA VAL A 133 20.72 0.05 -3.54
C VAL A 133 21.29 1.29 -2.89
N GLY A 134 20.64 1.81 -1.85
CA GLY A 134 21.12 2.93 -1.07
C GLY A 134 20.45 3.00 0.29
N TRP A 135 21.21 3.40 1.32
CA TRP A 135 20.68 3.62 2.65
C TRP A 135 21.47 4.68 3.41
N ARG A 136 20.84 5.31 4.39
CA ARG A 136 21.46 6.31 5.26
C ARG A 136 20.74 6.39 6.60
N VAL A 137 21.50 6.50 7.71
CA VAL A 137 20.96 6.87 9.02
C VAL A 137 21.29 8.34 9.31
N ALA A 138 20.27 9.09 9.71
CA ALA A 138 20.37 10.51 10.06
C ALA A 138 19.60 10.79 11.37
N ASP A 139 19.83 11.94 11.95
CA ASP A 139 19.18 12.48 13.15
C ASP A 139 17.87 13.23 12.85
N ALA A 140 17.62 13.54 11.58
CA ALA A 140 16.42 14.23 11.14
C ALA A 140 15.86 13.67 9.84
N GLU A 141 14.57 13.90 9.60
CA GLU A 141 13.90 13.62 8.34
C GLU A 141 13.91 14.85 7.45
N SER A 142 14.67 14.81 6.34
CA SER A 142 14.85 15.94 5.44
C SER A 142 15.02 15.52 3.98
N ALA A 143 14.46 16.32 3.07
CA ALA A 143 14.67 16.19 1.63
C ALA A 143 16.11 16.46 1.22
N THR A 144 16.85 17.28 1.97
CA THR A 144 18.26 17.57 1.69
C THR A 144 19.16 16.36 1.88
N LEU A 145 18.80 15.44 2.78
CA LEU A 145 19.54 14.20 3.03
C LEU A 145 19.26 13.13 1.97
N PHE A 146 18.07 13.14 1.39
CA PHE A 146 17.71 12.22 0.32
C PHE A 146 18.49 12.47 -0.98
N ARG A 147 18.67 13.74 -1.35
CA ARG A 147 19.28 14.09 -2.64
C ARG A 147 20.67 13.48 -2.86
N PRO A 148 21.68 13.64 -1.98
CA PRO A 148 22.98 13.00 -2.16
C PRO A 148 22.87 11.48 -2.13
N LEU A 149 22.10 10.89 -1.22
CA LEU A 149 21.88 9.44 -1.16
C LEU A 149 21.38 8.87 -2.49
N PHE A 150 20.41 9.56 -3.11
CA PHE A 150 19.81 9.10 -4.35
C PHE A 150 20.78 9.26 -5.54
N LYS A 151 21.51 10.38 -5.63
CA LYS A 151 22.56 10.59 -6.64
C LYS A 151 23.65 9.52 -6.57
N ASP A 152 24.13 9.24 -5.34
CA ASP A 152 25.14 8.21 -5.10
C ASP A 152 24.64 6.82 -5.50
N ALA A 153 23.37 6.49 -5.22
CA ALA A 153 22.78 5.23 -5.62
C ALA A 153 22.67 5.10 -7.15
N ILE A 154 22.20 6.16 -7.86
CA ILE A 154 22.14 6.19 -9.33
C ILE A 154 23.54 5.99 -9.94
N ALA A 155 24.53 6.72 -9.45
CA ALA A 155 25.91 6.62 -9.96
C ALA A 155 26.53 5.24 -9.69
N LYS A 156 26.36 4.71 -8.46
CA LYS A 156 26.91 3.40 -8.05
C LYS A 156 26.34 2.24 -8.85
N HIS A 157 25.07 2.32 -9.24
CA HIS A 157 24.38 1.27 -10.00
C HIS A 157 24.30 1.57 -11.51
N GLU A 158 24.99 2.63 -11.96
CA GLU A 158 25.10 3.01 -13.39
C GLU A 158 23.73 3.04 -14.08
N VAL A 159 22.70 3.60 -13.38
CA VAL A 159 21.32 3.57 -13.87
C VAL A 159 21.17 4.49 -15.09
N PRO A 160 20.74 3.95 -16.25
CA PRO A 160 20.54 4.76 -17.44
C PRO A 160 19.44 5.80 -17.26
N ARG A 161 19.64 6.97 -17.87
CA ARG A 161 18.65 8.04 -17.85
C ARG A 161 17.36 7.62 -18.54
N GLY A 162 16.21 7.87 -17.93
CA GLY A 162 14.90 7.52 -18.49
C GLY A 162 14.41 6.10 -18.18
N GLN A 163 15.22 5.24 -17.59
CA GLN A 163 14.83 3.86 -17.26
C GLN A 163 14.11 3.75 -15.92
N LEU A 164 14.58 4.46 -14.90
CA LEU A 164 14.15 4.28 -13.52
C LEU A 164 12.83 4.98 -13.21
N THR A 165 11.95 4.27 -12.52
CA THR A 165 10.81 4.83 -11.79
C THR A 165 11.08 4.78 -10.29
N LEU A 166 11.01 5.91 -9.59
CA LEU A 166 11.07 5.98 -8.15
C LEU A 166 9.67 6.02 -7.56
N HIS A 167 9.33 5.00 -6.79
CA HIS A 167 8.07 4.88 -6.07
C HIS A 167 8.24 5.16 -4.59
N ALA A 168 7.36 5.98 -4.00
CA ALA A 168 7.45 6.33 -2.59
C ALA A 168 6.13 6.75 -1.97
N ASN A 169 6.09 6.72 -0.65
CA ASN A 169 5.01 7.31 0.14
C ASN A 169 4.91 8.82 -0.11
N ARG A 170 3.75 9.43 0.20
CA ARG A 170 3.54 10.88 0.09
C ARG A 170 4.13 11.67 1.28
N GLY A 171 5.27 11.26 1.81
CA GLY A 171 5.98 11.96 2.88
C GLY A 171 6.46 13.37 2.49
N GLY A 172 6.76 14.20 3.48
CA GLY A 172 7.25 15.57 3.27
C GLY A 172 8.46 15.67 2.34
N PRO A 173 9.54 14.88 2.54
CA PRO A 173 10.72 14.90 1.70
C PRO A 173 10.43 14.58 0.23
N MET A 174 9.44 13.71 -0.03
CA MET A 174 9.10 13.30 -1.41
C MET A 174 8.27 14.34 -2.16
N LYS A 175 7.48 15.14 -1.45
CA LYS A 175 6.69 16.24 -2.02
C LYS A 175 7.51 17.51 -2.25
N ALA A 176 8.72 17.58 -1.71
CA ALA A 176 9.56 18.76 -1.82
C ALA A 176 9.87 19.08 -3.30
N LYS A 177 9.71 20.35 -3.69
CA LYS A 177 10.02 20.82 -5.05
C LYS A 177 11.45 20.45 -5.46
N ALA A 178 12.42 20.57 -4.54
CA ALA A 178 13.81 20.21 -4.79
C ALA A 178 14.00 18.71 -5.14
N THR A 179 13.21 17.81 -4.57
CA THR A 179 13.22 16.39 -4.94
C THR A 179 12.65 16.20 -6.35
N ALA A 180 11.53 16.87 -6.66
CA ALA A 180 10.93 16.78 -7.99
C ALA A 180 11.88 17.27 -9.10
N PHE A 181 12.58 18.39 -8.89
CA PHE A 181 13.59 18.91 -9.83
C PHE A 181 14.76 17.93 -10.00
N LEU A 182 15.27 17.35 -8.89
CA LEU A 182 16.33 16.35 -8.97
C LEU A 182 15.93 15.14 -9.83
N LEU A 183 14.75 14.58 -9.60
CA LEU A 183 14.27 13.41 -10.34
C LEU A 183 14.11 13.73 -11.84
N ALA A 184 13.56 14.89 -12.17
CA ALA A 184 13.43 15.37 -13.55
C ALA A 184 14.82 15.56 -14.21
N ASP A 185 15.77 16.16 -13.50
CA ASP A 185 17.13 16.35 -13.95
C ASP A 185 17.85 15.02 -14.23
N LEU A 186 17.62 14.00 -13.41
CA LEU A 186 18.14 12.64 -13.59
C LEU A 186 17.34 11.79 -14.59
N GLY A 187 16.23 12.29 -15.13
CA GLY A 187 15.36 11.55 -16.03
C GLY A 187 14.59 10.41 -15.32
N VAL A 188 14.35 10.55 -14.02
CA VAL A 188 13.67 9.52 -13.21
C VAL A 188 12.16 9.80 -13.14
N THR A 189 11.36 8.83 -13.52
CA THR A 189 9.90 8.88 -13.38
C THR A 189 9.50 8.79 -11.92
N ARG A 190 8.53 9.61 -11.51
CA ARG A 190 8.05 9.62 -10.12
C ARG A 190 6.68 8.98 -10.00
N SER A 191 6.55 8.05 -9.06
CA SER A 191 5.29 7.42 -8.66
C SER A 191 5.03 7.57 -7.16
N HIS A 192 3.77 7.65 -6.77
CA HIS A 192 3.37 7.81 -5.37
C HIS A 192 2.23 6.87 -4.99
N ASN A 193 2.22 6.48 -3.72
CA ASN A 193 1.08 5.83 -3.10
C ASN A 193 -0.17 6.71 -3.20
N ARG A 194 -1.34 6.06 -3.21
CA ARG A 194 -2.60 6.75 -2.94
C ARG A 194 -2.61 7.30 -1.51
N PRO A 195 -3.29 8.42 -1.23
CA PRO A 195 -3.42 8.93 0.13
C PRO A 195 -4.01 7.85 1.06
N HIS A 196 -3.44 7.73 2.25
CA HIS A 196 -3.88 6.80 3.30
C HIS A 196 -3.94 5.31 2.88
N THR A 197 -3.16 4.90 1.88
CA THR A 197 -3.09 3.51 1.42
C THR A 197 -1.66 2.99 1.63
N SER A 198 -1.44 2.27 2.73
CA SER A 198 -0.13 1.67 3.06
C SER A 198 0.26 0.57 2.06
N ASN A 199 -0.70 -0.23 1.62
CA ASN A 199 -0.46 -1.38 0.73
C ASN A 199 0.11 -1.01 -0.65
N ASP A 200 0.25 0.28 -0.97
CA ASP A 200 0.86 0.71 -2.23
C ASP A 200 2.40 0.72 -2.19
N ASN A 201 3.04 0.48 -1.02
CA ASN A 201 4.50 0.31 -0.90
C ASN A 201 4.89 -0.99 -0.15
N PRO A 202 4.46 -2.17 -0.63
CA PRO A 202 4.58 -3.43 0.10
C PRO A 202 6.03 -3.88 0.27
N PHE A 203 6.94 -3.48 -0.63
CA PHE A 203 8.34 -3.89 -0.61
C PHE A 203 9.13 -3.23 0.50
N SER A 204 9.00 -1.91 0.66
CA SER A 204 9.62 -1.18 1.77
C SER A 204 9.06 -1.63 3.12
N GLU A 205 7.74 -1.86 3.23
CA GLU A 205 7.12 -2.36 4.46
C GLU A 205 7.62 -3.75 4.84
N SER A 206 7.70 -4.68 3.87
CA SER A 206 8.23 -6.03 4.07
C SER A 206 9.70 -5.98 4.48
N HIS A 207 10.49 -5.13 3.83
CA HIS A 207 11.90 -4.93 4.15
C HIS A 207 12.09 -4.43 5.59
N PHE A 208 11.32 -3.42 6.02
CA PHE A 208 11.40 -2.93 7.39
C PHE A 208 10.94 -3.96 8.43
N LYS A 209 10.00 -4.85 8.08
CA LYS A 209 9.68 -6.00 8.93
C LYS A 209 10.89 -6.91 9.07
N THR A 210 11.54 -7.29 7.97
CA THR A 210 12.75 -8.13 8.00
C THR A 210 13.84 -7.51 8.88
N LEU A 211 14.05 -6.18 8.80
CA LEU A 211 15.00 -5.46 9.65
C LEU A 211 14.61 -5.52 11.13
N LYS A 212 13.39 -5.14 11.47
CA LYS A 212 12.95 -4.93 12.85
C LYS A 212 12.64 -6.23 13.60
N TYR A 213 12.31 -7.29 12.89
CA TYR A 213 12.06 -8.62 13.49
C TYR A 213 13.31 -9.51 13.54
N GLN A 214 14.46 -9.00 13.09
CA GLN A 214 15.70 -9.75 13.26
C GLN A 214 16.02 -9.91 14.76
N PRO A 215 16.41 -11.12 15.24
CA PRO A 215 16.66 -11.35 16.66
C PRO A 215 17.71 -10.43 17.28
N ARG A 216 18.66 -9.93 16.49
CA ARG A 216 19.71 -9.00 16.93
C ARG A 216 19.33 -7.54 16.86
N PHE A 217 18.09 -7.21 16.43
CA PHE A 217 17.64 -5.82 16.35
C PHE A 217 17.49 -5.24 17.77
N PRO A 218 18.19 -4.16 18.12
CA PRO A 218 18.14 -3.62 19.47
C PRO A 218 16.83 -2.87 19.69
N GLN A 219 16.31 -2.90 20.89
CA GLN A 219 15.15 -2.09 21.27
C GLN A 219 15.43 -0.59 21.13
N ARG A 220 16.67 -0.18 21.44
CA ARG A 220 17.17 1.20 21.34
C ARG A 220 18.62 1.21 20.90
N PHE A 221 18.99 2.22 20.14
CA PHE A 221 20.38 2.50 19.77
C PHE A 221 20.96 3.54 20.72
N GLY A 222 22.17 3.29 21.24
CA GLY A 222 22.85 4.19 22.16
C GLY A 222 23.36 5.48 21.47
N SER A 223 23.67 5.39 20.18
CA SER A 223 24.14 6.52 19.37
C SER A 223 23.73 6.35 17.91
N ILE A 224 23.89 7.41 17.10
CA ILE A 224 23.70 7.35 15.65
C ILE A 224 24.72 6.41 15.00
N ASP A 225 25.93 6.31 15.55
CA ASP A 225 26.98 5.43 15.02
C ASP A 225 26.69 3.97 15.34
N ASP A 226 26.09 3.65 16.47
CA ASP A 226 25.56 2.32 16.73
C ASP A 226 24.52 1.91 15.70
N ALA A 227 23.58 2.82 15.41
CA ALA A 227 22.55 2.58 14.40
C ALA A 227 23.16 2.40 12.99
N ARG A 228 24.15 3.21 12.63
CA ARG A 228 24.89 3.08 11.36
C ARG A 228 25.64 1.75 11.26
N ASN A 229 26.34 1.36 12.31
CA ASN A 229 27.10 0.11 12.36
C ASN A 229 26.19 -1.12 12.31
N PHE A 230 25.05 -1.07 12.98
CA PHE A 230 24.04 -2.12 12.89
C PHE A 230 23.50 -2.21 11.46
N CYS A 231 23.05 -1.09 10.89
CA CYS A 231 22.48 -1.03 9.53
C CYS A 231 23.49 -1.50 8.47
N ARG A 232 24.77 -1.16 8.59
CA ARG A 232 25.83 -1.63 7.68
C ARG A 232 25.89 -3.16 7.67
N ARG A 233 26.05 -3.78 8.83
CA ARG A 233 26.10 -5.25 8.94
C ARG A 233 24.81 -5.91 8.47
N PHE A 234 23.66 -5.29 8.76
CA PHE A 234 22.36 -5.79 8.31
C PHE A 234 22.24 -5.75 6.80
N PHE A 235 22.57 -4.64 6.13
CA PHE A 235 22.41 -4.51 4.68
C PHE A 235 23.44 -5.31 3.91
N ASP A 236 24.65 -5.50 4.43
CA ASP A 236 25.64 -6.42 3.86
C ASP A 236 25.08 -7.85 3.87
N TRP A 237 24.65 -8.33 5.04
CA TRP A 237 23.99 -9.63 5.16
C TRP A 237 22.73 -9.75 4.31
N TYR A 238 21.86 -8.73 4.32
CA TYR A 238 20.59 -8.74 3.58
C TYR A 238 20.81 -8.84 2.08
N ASN A 239 21.79 -8.15 1.53
CA ASN A 239 22.06 -8.15 0.10
C ASN A 239 22.81 -9.42 -0.34
N GLN A 240 23.74 -9.93 0.47
CA GLN A 240 24.67 -10.99 0.08
C GLN A 240 24.24 -12.38 0.51
N ASP A 241 23.63 -12.52 1.68
CA ASP A 241 23.38 -13.81 2.31
C ASP A 241 21.89 -14.16 2.49
N HIS A 242 21.03 -13.14 2.66
CA HIS A 242 19.61 -13.38 2.91
C HIS A 242 18.87 -13.90 1.67
N HIS A 243 18.30 -15.10 1.79
CA HIS A 243 17.54 -15.76 0.71
C HIS A 243 16.07 -15.34 0.72
N HIS A 244 15.60 -14.77 -0.37
CA HIS A 244 14.22 -14.28 -0.50
C HIS A 244 13.30 -15.27 -1.23
N ALA A 245 12.17 -15.65 -0.59
CA ALA A 245 11.19 -16.53 -1.22
C ALA A 245 10.61 -15.94 -2.52
N GLY A 246 10.37 -14.64 -2.56
CA GLY A 246 9.80 -13.94 -3.72
C GLY A 246 10.71 -13.82 -4.94
N ILE A 247 11.98 -14.24 -4.84
CA ILE A 247 12.95 -14.27 -5.93
C ILE A 247 13.62 -15.64 -6.05
N GLY A 248 12.85 -16.71 -5.84
CA GLY A 248 13.33 -18.08 -6.01
C GLY A 248 14.38 -18.50 -4.97
N LEU A 249 14.30 -18.01 -3.74
CA LEU A 249 15.31 -18.20 -2.68
C LEU A 249 16.73 -17.85 -3.15
N MET A 250 16.86 -16.84 -3.98
CA MET A 250 18.15 -16.23 -4.31
C MET A 250 18.43 -15.07 -3.36
N THR A 251 19.69 -14.65 -3.28
CA THR A 251 20.03 -13.41 -2.56
C THR A 251 19.79 -12.21 -3.47
N PRO A 252 19.52 -11.02 -2.91
CA PRO A 252 19.38 -9.80 -3.70
C PRO A 252 20.55 -9.53 -4.65
N ASP A 253 21.78 -9.78 -4.22
CA ASP A 253 22.98 -9.59 -5.04
C ASP A 253 23.05 -10.59 -6.20
N GLN A 254 22.61 -11.83 -6.00
CA GLN A 254 22.57 -12.82 -7.09
C GLN A 254 21.64 -12.39 -8.22
N VAL A 255 20.48 -11.81 -7.87
CA VAL A 255 19.49 -11.34 -8.86
C VAL A 255 19.94 -10.01 -9.48
N HIS A 256 20.36 -9.06 -8.65
CA HIS A 256 20.71 -7.71 -9.09
C HIS A 256 21.88 -7.67 -10.09
N PHE A 257 22.86 -8.54 -9.89
CA PHE A 257 24.06 -8.63 -10.75
C PHE A 257 23.99 -9.73 -11.80
N GLY A 258 22.78 -10.19 -12.18
CA GLY A 258 22.56 -11.09 -13.30
C GLY A 258 23.07 -12.53 -13.12
N ARG A 259 23.30 -12.97 -11.87
CA ARG A 259 23.82 -14.32 -11.57
C ARG A 259 22.74 -15.40 -11.47
N VAL A 260 21.50 -15.07 -11.84
CA VAL A 260 20.30 -15.93 -11.70
C VAL A 260 20.50 -17.28 -12.39
N ASP A 261 20.96 -17.27 -13.65
CA ASP A 261 21.11 -18.49 -14.44
C ASP A 261 22.19 -19.42 -13.89
N ALA A 262 23.34 -18.88 -13.51
CA ALA A 262 24.42 -19.64 -12.91
C ALA A 262 24.01 -20.28 -11.58
N VAL A 263 23.33 -19.53 -10.71
CA VAL A 263 22.81 -20.04 -9.43
C VAL A 263 21.76 -21.13 -9.66
N HIS A 264 20.84 -20.93 -10.60
CA HIS A 264 19.79 -21.91 -10.90
C HIS A 264 20.40 -23.21 -11.45
N ALA A 265 21.36 -23.12 -12.37
CA ALA A 265 22.08 -24.30 -12.91
C ALA A 265 22.84 -25.06 -11.82
N ALA A 266 23.58 -24.37 -10.95
CA ALA A 266 24.31 -25.01 -9.83
C ALA A 266 23.35 -25.73 -8.87
N ARG A 267 22.19 -25.16 -8.59
CA ARG A 267 21.14 -25.80 -7.78
C ARG A 267 20.56 -27.03 -8.45
N GLN A 268 20.34 -26.99 -9.79
CA GLN A 268 19.87 -28.14 -10.53
C GLN A 268 20.86 -29.31 -10.43
N VAL A 269 22.15 -29.08 -10.65
CA VAL A 269 23.18 -30.12 -10.49
C VAL A 269 23.15 -30.76 -9.09
N SER A 270 22.94 -29.97 -8.03
CA SER A 270 22.83 -30.47 -6.66
C SER A 270 21.57 -31.34 -6.46
N LEU A 271 20.44 -30.94 -7.07
CA LEU A 271 19.18 -31.69 -7.01
C LEU A 271 19.25 -32.98 -7.84
N ASP A 272 19.88 -32.95 -9.02
CA ASP A 272 20.08 -34.14 -9.88
C ASP A 272 20.94 -35.19 -9.15
N ARG A 273 21.99 -34.76 -8.45
CA ARG A 273 22.81 -35.66 -7.63
C ARG A 273 21.97 -36.28 -6.51
N ALA A 274 21.23 -35.48 -5.76
CA ALA A 274 20.37 -35.98 -4.68
C ALA A 274 19.29 -36.96 -5.19
N PHE A 275 18.76 -36.70 -6.42
CA PHE A 275 17.80 -37.60 -7.06
C PHE A 275 18.44 -38.91 -7.47
N ALA A 276 19.65 -38.90 -8.03
CA ALA A 276 20.37 -40.10 -8.41
C ALA A 276 20.73 -40.97 -7.18
N GLU A 277 21.14 -40.35 -6.06
CA GLU A 277 21.47 -41.07 -4.83
C GLU A 277 20.22 -41.60 -4.10
N HIS A 278 19.09 -40.90 -4.16
CA HIS A 278 17.90 -41.22 -3.37
C HIS A 278 16.60 -41.01 -4.14
N PRO A 279 16.36 -41.72 -5.29
CA PRO A 279 15.18 -41.47 -6.14
C PRO A 279 13.85 -41.66 -5.40
N ALA A 280 13.78 -42.58 -4.42
CA ALA A 280 12.59 -42.86 -3.65
C ALA A 280 12.11 -41.68 -2.75
N ARG A 281 12.95 -40.69 -2.50
CA ARG A 281 12.57 -39.46 -1.76
C ARG A 281 11.75 -38.49 -2.60
N PHE A 282 11.75 -38.64 -3.92
CA PHE A 282 11.09 -37.73 -4.87
C PHE A 282 9.89 -38.42 -5.54
N VAL A 283 8.79 -38.49 -4.79
CA VAL A 283 7.61 -39.32 -5.13
C VAL A 283 6.90 -38.94 -6.42
N ASN A 284 6.88 -37.64 -6.76
CA ASN A 284 6.03 -37.14 -7.86
C ASN A 284 6.80 -36.91 -9.18
N ARG A 285 8.03 -36.40 -9.10
CA ARG A 285 8.88 -36.07 -10.27
C ARG A 285 10.30 -35.78 -9.81
N ALA A 286 11.24 -35.76 -10.76
CA ALA A 286 12.57 -35.24 -10.52
C ALA A 286 12.52 -33.79 -9.99
N PRO A 287 13.35 -33.45 -8.98
CA PRO A 287 13.33 -32.14 -8.37
C PRO A 287 13.87 -31.07 -9.31
N VAL A 288 13.30 -29.87 -9.22
CA VAL A 288 13.78 -28.68 -9.92
C VAL A 288 13.93 -27.53 -8.95
N PRO A 289 14.88 -26.61 -9.15
CA PRO A 289 15.00 -25.42 -8.32
C PRO A 289 13.73 -24.56 -8.40
N LEU A 290 13.56 -23.66 -7.43
CA LEU A 290 12.48 -22.70 -7.47
C LEU A 290 12.60 -21.81 -8.71
N ALA A 291 11.45 -21.38 -9.24
CA ALA A 291 11.38 -20.57 -10.44
C ALA A 291 12.21 -19.28 -10.32
N LYS A 292 12.86 -18.90 -11.41
CA LYS A 292 13.60 -17.65 -11.53
C LYS A 292 12.62 -16.46 -11.45
N PRO A 293 13.03 -15.32 -10.88
CA PRO A 293 12.21 -14.11 -10.94
C PRO A 293 12.11 -13.64 -12.40
N THR A 294 10.88 -13.37 -12.86
CA THR A 294 10.61 -12.88 -14.22
C THR A 294 9.99 -11.49 -14.22
N ALA A 295 9.15 -11.21 -13.24
CA ALA A 295 8.47 -9.93 -13.14
C ALA A 295 8.04 -9.65 -11.70
N THR A 296 8.10 -8.39 -11.32
CA THR A 296 7.64 -7.91 -10.02
C THR A 296 6.68 -6.74 -10.21
N TRP A 297 5.56 -6.79 -9.48
CA TRP A 297 4.52 -5.76 -9.57
C TRP A 297 4.31 -5.05 -8.24
N ILE A 298 4.12 -3.73 -8.32
CA ILE A 298 3.36 -3.00 -7.33
C ILE A 298 1.95 -2.89 -7.88
N ASN A 299 0.98 -3.46 -7.18
CA ASN A 299 -0.44 -3.42 -7.58
C ASN A 299 -0.73 -4.00 -8.98
N ARG A 300 -0.40 -5.27 -9.19
CA ARG A 300 -0.72 -5.95 -10.45
C ARG A 300 -2.16 -5.69 -10.91
N PRO A 301 -2.39 -5.30 -12.18
CA PRO A 301 -3.73 -5.13 -12.72
C PRO A 301 -4.51 -6.44 -12.66
N THR A 302 -5.76 -6.36 -12.21
CA THR A 302 -6.68 -7.50 -12.28
C THR A 302 -7.23 -7.58 -13.69
N PRO A 303 -7.16 -8.72 -14.38
CA PRO A 303 -7.77 -8.88 -15.68
C PRO A 303 -9.26 -8.50 -15.61
N LYS A 304 -9.70 -7.56 -16.44
CA LYS A 304 -11.13 -7.29 -16.57
C LYS A 304 -11.75 -8.52 -17.21
N VAL A 305 -12.58 -9.26 -16.48
CA VAL A 305 -13.44 -10.29 -17.03
C VAL A 305 -14.45 -9.55 -17.92
N VAL A 306 -14.25 -9.58 -19.22
CA VAL A 306 -15.24 -9.15 -20.19
C VAL A 306 -16.35 -10.19 -20.11
N PRO A 307 -17.59 -9.81 -19.72
CA PRO A 307 -18.69 -10.78 -19.75
C PRO A 307 -18.89 -11.20 -21.21
N GLU A 308 -18.78 -12.49 -21.51
CA GLU A 308 -19.16 -13.05 -22.81
C GLU A 308 -20.60 -12.63 -23.11
N ARG A 309 -20.79 -11.86 -24.18
CA ARG A 309 -22.13 -11.58 -24.70
C ARG A 309 -22.74 -12.91 -25.07
N ARG A 310 -23.74 -13.38 -24.32
CA ARG A 310 -24.58 -14.50 -24.74
C ARG A 310 -25.13 -14.16 -26.13
N PRO A 311 -25.03 -15.04 -27.12
CA PRO A 311 -25.70 -14.84 -28.39
C PRO A 311 -27.20 -14.77 -28.10
N GLN A 312 -27.85 -13.69 -28.59
CA GLN A 312 -29.29 -13.59 -28.59
C GLN A 312 -29.80 -14.60 -29.62
N SER A 313 -30.47 -15.64 -29.16
CA SER A 313 -31.28 -16.56 -29.98
C SER A 313 -32.63 -16.01 -30.20
#